data_d38bc62b587fa4519d0596433958f013
#
_entry.id   d38bc62b587fa4519d0596433958f013
#
_cell.length_a   1.000
_cell.length_b   1.000
_cell.length_c   1.000
_cell.angle_alpha   90.00
_cell.angle_beta   90.00
_cell.angle_gamma   90.00
#
_symmetry.space_group_name_H-M   'P 1'
#
loop_
_entity.id
_entity.type
_entity.pdbx_description
1 polymer ?
#
loop_
_entity_poly.entity_id
_entity_poly.type
_entity_poly.pdbx_seq_one_letter_code
_entity_poly.pdbx_strand_id
1 'polypeptide(L)'
;MWKINRINEMKQITSSNELRQIQMDILSYVDGVCRKYDIKYSISGGTLIGAVRHKGFIPWDDDIDIMLARSEYDRLVEVMTNEYNNGNRRYRIITHNLDNDYLFPYAKVFDEKTLLIEHVRGCKNFGVFVDVFPIDNVEDQSMAKTFPKMRVLYNMLTMKRLIWEKQRPLYKNLAIILSRLILLPFSNHWIISRMEQLAKKCSDSKTDKMACLVWGYGRREVVPTYIHSEHIYLPFENREYMAIKEYGVYLSTLFGDYMKLPPKDKQVTHHDFEAYWKD
;
A
#
# COMPACT_ATOMS: atom_id res chain seq x y z
N MET A 1 1.10 -0.31 -30.53
CA MET A 1 -0.15 -0.04 -31.26
C MET A 1 -1.34 -0.85 -30.73
N TRP A 2 -1.26 -2.15 -30.51
CA TRP A 2 -2.41 -2.98 -30.06
C TRP A 2 -2.98 -2.64 -28.68
N LYS A 3 -2.14 -2.25 -27.70
CA LYS A 3 -2.58 -1.85 -26.36
C LYS A 3 -3.30 -0.48 -26.32
N ILE A 4 -2.92 0.46 -27.17
CA ILE A 4 -3.50 1.82 -27.18
C ILE A 4 -4.92 1.81 -27.76
N ASN A 5 -5.20 0.99 -28.78
CA ASN A 5 -6.55 0.91 -29.37
C ASN A 5 -7.60 0.33 -28.40
N ARG A 6 -7.22 -0.61 -27.53
CA ARG A 6 -8.15 -1.19 -26.54
C ARG A 6 -8.52 -0.23 -25.41
N ILE A 7 -7.62 0.65 -24.99
CA ILE A 7 -7.89 1.63 -23.93
C ILE A 7 -8.91 2.67 -24.42
N ASN A 8 -8.87 3.05 -25.69
CA ASN A 8 -9.82 4.00 -26.29
C ASN A 8 -11.27 3.48 -26.37
N GLU A 9 -11.48 2.18 -26.24
CA GLU A 9 -12.80 1.54 -26.20
C GLU A 9 -13.34 1.34 -24.78
N MET A 10 -12.49 1.49 -23.75
CA MET A 10 -12.86 1.33 -22.36
C MET A 10 -13.55 2.58 -21.80
N LYS A 11 -14.54 2.40 -20.92
CA LYS A 11 -15.19 3.50 -20.22
C LYS A 11 -14.27 4.05 -19.16
N GLN A 12 -13.84 5.31 -19.28
CA GLN A 12 -13.03 5.97 -18.27
C GLN A 12 -13.81 6.26 -16.99
N ILE A 13 -13.19 6.00 -15.83
CA ILE A 13 -13.70 6.35 -14.51
C ILE A 13 -13.17 7.76 -14.19
N THR A 14 -14.00 8.77 -14.36
CA THR A 14 -13.63 10.19 -14.18
C THR A 14 -14.12 10.78 -12.86
N SER A 15 -15.07 10.11 -12.21
CA SER A 15 -15.67 10.58 -10.97
C SER A 15 -14.89 10.04 -9.76
N SER A 16 -14.44 10.92 -8.87
CA SER A 16 -13.85 10.53 -7.59
C SER A 16 -14.82 9.68 -6.75
N ASN A 17 -16.12 9.94 -6.82
CA ASN A 17 -17.12 9.15 -6.12
C ASN A 17 -17.21 7.72 -6.68
N GLU A 18 -17.14 7.56 -8.01
CA GLU A 18 -17.14 6.24 -8.65
C GLU A 18 -15.88 5.46 -8.27
N LEU A 19 -14.71 6.11 -8.29
CA LEU A 19 -13.45 5.51 -7.84
C LEU A 19 -13.53 5.04 -6.39
N ARG A 20 -13.97 5.93 -5.48
CA ARG A 20 -14.15 5.62 -4.06
C ARG A 20 -15.14 4.47 -3.84
N GLN A 21 -16.22 4.39 -4.62
CA GLN A 21 -17.16 3.28 -4.52
C GLN A 21 -16.51 1.94 -4.88
N ILE A 22 -15.68 1.89 -5.92
CA ILE A 22 -14.93 0.68 -6.30
C ILE A 22 -13.97 0.28 -5.17
N GLN A 23 -13.25 1.24 -4.59
CA GLN A 23 -12.35 0.97 -3.46
C GLN A 23 -13.12 0.48 -2.22
N MET A 24 -14.29 1.04 -1.94
CA MET A 24 -15.19 0.57 -0.87
C MET A 24 -15.69 -0.85 -1.11
N ASP A 25 -15.99 -1.21 -2.35
CA ASP A 25 -16.40 -2.57 -2.71
C ASP A 25 -15.25 -3.58 -2.49
N ILE A 26 -14.01 -3.19 -2.86
CA ILE A 26 -12.82 -3.99 -2.58
C ILE A 26 -12.60 -4.14 -1.07
N LEU A 27 -12.62 -3.04 -0.31
CA LEU A 27 -12.43 -3.07 1.15
C LEU A 27 -13.52 -3.92 1.83
N SER A 28 -14.77 -3.80 1.37
CA SER A 28 -15.89 -4.62 1.90
C SER A 28 -15.70 -6.11 1.63
N TYR A 29 -15.15 -6.47 0.47
CA TYR A 29 -14.80 -7.84 0.17
C TYR A 29 -13.67 -8.35 1.07
N VAL A 30 -12.61 -7.56 1.24
CA VAL A 30 -11.48 -7.89 2.14
C VAL A 30 -11.96 -8.05 3.58
N ASP A 31 -12.79 -7.14 4.10
CA ASP A 31 -13.40 -7.25 5.43
C ASP A 31 -14.23 -8.53 5.58
N GLY A 32 -15.02 -8.88 4.55
CA GLY A 32 -15.79 -10.13 4.51
C GLY A 32 -14.90 -11.38 4.60
N VAL A 33 -13.79 -11.40 3.86
CA VAL A 33 -12.79 -12.48 3.93
C VAL A 33 -12.14 -12.51 5.32
N CYS A 34 -11.73 -11.39 5.85
CA CYS A 34 -11.11 -11.29 7.18
C CYS A 34 -12.04 -11.82 8.28
N ARG A 35 -13.33 -11.44 8.25
CA ARG A 35 -14.35 -11.96 9.20
C ARG A 35 -14.57 -13.46 9.06
N LYS A 36 -14.67 -13.96 7.82
CA LYS A 36 -14.88 -15.39 7.53
C LYS A 36 -13.78 -16.29 8.05
N TYR A 37 -12.54 -15.81 7.98
CA TYR A 37 -11.34 -16.59 8.34
C TYR A 37 -10.71 -16.13 9.66
N ASP A 38 -11.36 -15.27 10.42
CA ASP A 38 -10.86 -14.68 11.69
C ASP A 38 -9.45 -14.08 11.55
N ILE A 39 -9.25 -13.27 10.49
CA ILE A 39 -8.01 -12.53 10.23
C ILE A 39 -8.16 -11.14 10.82
N LYS A 40 -7.18 -10.71 11.62
CA LYS A 40 -7.18 -9.37 12.22
C LYS A 40 -6.44 -8.40 11.32
N TYR A 41 -7.11 -7.31 10.97
CA TYR A 41 -6.53 -6.19 10.22
C TYR A 41 -6.87 -4.87 10.89
N SER A 42 -6.27 -3.80 10.43
CA SER A 42 -6.70 -2.44 10.75
C SER A 42 -6.69 -1.60 9.48
N ILE A 43 -7.70 -0.75 9.29
CA ILE A 43 -7.53 0.39 8.39
C ILE A 43 -6.35 1.22 8.91
N SER A 44 -5.58 1.86 8.00
CA SER A 44 -4.31 2.52 8.38
C SER A 44 -4.14 3.88 7.68
N GLY A 45 -3.09 4.59 8.00
CA GLY A 45 -2.69 5.80 7.30
C GLY A 45 -3.78 6.86 7.16
N GLY A 46 -3.96 7.35 5.95
CA GLY A 46 -5.00 8.31 5.56
C GLY A 46 -6.41 7.79 5.80
N THR A 47 -6.65 6.52 5.51
CA THR A 47 -7.94 5.85 5.73
C THR A 47 -8.35 5.87 7.20
N LEU A 48 -7.43 5.59 8.12
CA LEU A 48 -7.71 5.62 9.57
C LEU A 48 -7.95 7.04 10.07
N ILE A 49 -7.15 8.03 9.61
CA ILE A 49 -7.43 9.46 9.91
C ILE A 49 -8.83 9.83 9.37
N GLY A 50 -9.17 9.39 8.18
CA GLY A 50 -10.47 9.59 7.56
C GLY A 50 -11.60 9.04 8.43
N ALA A 51 -11.51 7.80 8.89
CA ALA A 51 -12.48 7.17 9.78
C ALA A 51 -12.67 7.94 11.09
N VAL A 52 -11.57 8.35 11.72
CA VAL A 52 -11.60 9.04 13.02
C VAL A 52 -12.15 10.48 12.88
N ARG A 53 -11.63 11.25 11.90
CA ARG A 53 -11.87 12.69 11.78
C ARG A 53 -13.06 13.04 10.89
N HIS A 54 -13.28 12.29 9.81
CA HIS A 54 -14.27 12.59 8.77
C HIS A 54 -15.43 11.59 8.71
N LYS A 55 -15.30 10.43 9.36
CA LYS A 55 -16.21 9.28 9.24
C LYS A 55 -16.28 8.69 7.83
N GLY A 56 -15.25 8.91 7.03
CA GLY A 56 -15.12 8.53 5.64
C GLY A 56 -13.80 9.01 5.06
N PHE A 57 -13.71 9.11 3.74
CA PHE A 57 -12.50 9.60 3.09
C PHE A 57 -12.13 11.03 3.55
N ILE A 58 -10.86 11.28 3.68
CA ILE A 58 -10.36 12.65 3.70
C ILE A 58 -10.72 13.27 2.34
N PRO A 59 -11.27 14.53 2.28
CA PRO A 59 -11.83 15.08 1.03
C PRO A 59 -10.89 15.05 -0.18
N TRP A 60 -9.58 15.16 0.04
CA TRP A 60 -8.53 15.17 -1.00
C TRP A 60 -7.76 13.87 -1.10
N ASP A 61 -8.17 12.81 -0.39
CA ASP A 61 -7.57 11.48 -0.42
C ASP A 61 -8.29 10.58 -1.43
N ASP A 62 -7.55 9.70 -2.08
CA ASP A 62 -8.01 8.88 -3.19
C ASP A 62 -7.55 7.41 -3.11
N ASP A 63 -7.07 6.98 -1.95
CA ASP A 63 -6.66 5.61 -1.68
C ASP A 63 -7.28 5.04 -0.41
N ILE A 64 -7.19 3.73 -0.26
CA ILE A 64 -7.55 2.99 0.95
C ILE A 64 -6.36 2.11 1.34
N ASP A 65 -5.95 2.27 2.58
CA ASP A 65 -4.84 1.53 3.19
C ASP A 65 -5.34 0.66 4.33
N ILE A 66 -4.87 -0.59 4.37
CA ILE A 66 -5.01 -1.47 5.52
C ILE A 66 -3.65 -2.03 5.96
N MET A 67 -3.52 -2.36 7.23
CA MET A 67 -2.32 -2.97 7.79
C MET A 67 -2.66 -4.22 8.59
N LEU A 68 -1.76 -5.19 8.57
CA LEU A 68 -1.86 -6.45 9.31
C LEU A 68 -0.52 -6.84 9.92
N ALA A 69 -0.53 -7.44 11.12
CA ALA A 69 0.64 -8.13 11.62
C ALA A 69 1.11 -9.18 10.61
N ARG A 70 2.40 -9.45 10.52
CA ARG A 70 2.99 -10.31 9.48
C ARG A 70 2.29 -11.65 9.31
N SER A 71 1.97 -12.33 10.39
CA SER A 71 1.26 -13.63 10.33
C SER A 71 -0.12 -13.52 9.71
N GLU A 72 -0.87 -12.47 10.07
CA GLU A 72 -2.20 -12.20 9.52
C GLU A 72 -2.12 -11.75 8.05
N TYR A 73 -1.10 -10.97 7.71
CA TYR A 73 -0.83 -10.58 6.32
C TYR A 73 -0.54 -11.79 5.43
N ASP A 74 0.40 -12.66 5.83
CA ASP A 74 0.75 -13.85 5.06
C ASP A 74 -0.48 -14.78 4.91
N ARG A 75 -1.30 -14.91 5.97
CA ARG A 75 -2.56 -15.67 5.95
C ARG A 75 -3.62 -15.06 5.03
N LEU A 76 -3.77 -13.73 5.01
CA LEU A 76 -4.69 -13.05 4.09
C LEU A 76 -4.28 -13.27 2.63
N VAL A 77 -2.98 -13.18 2.33
CA VAL A 77 -2.45 -13.44 0.98
C VAL A 77 -2.77 -14.86 0.54
N GLU A 78 -2.55 -15.86 1.40
CA GLU A 78 -2.84 -17.26 1.11
C GLU A 78 -4.34 -17.49 0.85
N VAL A 79 -5.19 -17.05 1.78
CA VAL A 79 -6.65 -17.26 1.70
C VAL A 79 -7.24 -16.61 0.46
N MET A 80 -6.90 -15.34 0.19
CA MET A 80 -7.44 -14.64 -0.97
C MET A 80 -6.93 -15.23 -2.29
N THR A 81 -5.68 -15.71 -2.33
CA THR A 81 -5.14 -16.42 -3.50
C THR A 81 -5.91 -17.70 -3.75
N ASN A 82 -6.24 -18.46 -2.71
CA ASN A 82 -7.03 -19.69 -2.81
C ASN A 82 -8.48 -19.40 -3.24
N GLU A 83 -9.14 -18.39 -2.68
CA GLU A 83 -10.50 -17.99 -3.11
C GLU A 83 -10.53 -17.56 -4.58
N TYR A 84 -9.53 -16.78 -5.02
CA TYR A 84 -9.42 -16.40 -6.42
C TYR A 84 -9.24 -17.60 -7.34
N ASN A 85 -8.39 -18.55 -7.00
CA ASN A 85 -8.15 -19.77 -7.79
C ASN A 85 -9.38 -20.69 -7.82
N ASN A 86 -10.19 -20.69 -6.76
CA ASN A 86 -11.40 -21.52 -6.63
C ASN A 86 -12.67 -20.86 -7.22
N GLY A 87 -12.56 -19.76 -7.97
CA GLY A 87 -13.63 -19.23 -8.80
C GLY A 87 -14.08 -17.80 -8.50
N ASN A 88 -13.65 -17.17 -7.40
CA ASN A 88 -13.90 -15.75 -7.20
C ASN A 88 -12.89 -14.92 -8.03
N ARG A 89 -13.27 -14.59 -9.27
CA ARG A 89 -12.38 -13.95 -10.26
C ARG A 89 -12.47 -12.43 -10.28
N ARG A 90 -13.23 -11.81 -9.39
CA ARG A 90 -13.37 -10.34 -9.39
C ARG A 90 -12.27 -9.66 -8.61
N TYR A 91 -12.02 -10.07 -7.36
CA TYR A 91 -11.03 -9.43 -6.50
C TYR A 91 -9.80 -10.31 -6.34
N ARG A 92 -8.66 -9.77 -6.69
CA ARG A 92 -7.39 -10.49 -6.66
C ARG A 92 -6.38 -9.80 -5.75
N ILE A 93 -5.79 -10.55 -4.84
CA ILE A 93 -4.61 -10.09 -4.11
C ILE A 93 -3.35 -10.38 -4.92
N ILE A 94 -2.39 -9.45 -4.88
CA ILE A 94 -1.13 -9.58 -5.59
C ILE A 94 0.03 -9.17 -4.70
N THR A 95 1.14 -9.88 -4.82
CA THR A 95 2.44 -9.59 -4.22
C THR A 95 3.52 -9.85 -5.26
N HIS A 96 4.75 -9.41 -5.01
CA HIS A 96 5.88 -9.70 -5.90
C HIS A 96 6.23 -11.20 -6.02
N ASN A 97 5.77 -12.04 -5.08
CA ASN A 97 5.94 -13.50 -5.14
C ASN A 97 4.90 -14.16 -6.05
N LEU A 98 3.74 -13.51 -6.26
CA LEU A 98 2.65 -14.01 -7.12
C LEU A 98 2.77 -13.51 -8.56
N ASP A 99 3.42 -12.36 -8.79
CA ASP A 99 3.62 -11.80 -10.13
C ASP A 99 4.96 -11.03 -10.17
N ASN A 100 5.87 -11.43 -11.04
CA ASN A 100 7.20 -10.80 -11.18
C ASN A 100 7.16 -9.38 -11.73
N ASP A 101 6.07 -9.00 -12.39
CA ASP A 101 5.85 -7.64 -12.90
C ASP A 101 5.25 -6.70 -11.86
N TYR A 102 4.92 -7.23 -10.66
CA TYR A 102 4.46 -6.44 -9.54
C TYR A 102 5.64 -5.84 -8.78
N LEU A 103 5.67 -4.51 -8.67
CA LEU A 103 6.85 -3.77 -8.22
C LEU A 103 6.70 -3.09 -6.86
N PHE A 104 5.81 -3.57 -6.01
CA PHE A 104 5.63 -3.03 -4.66
C PHE A 104 6.04 -4.05 -3.60
N PRO A 105 6.67 -3.62 -2.48
CA PRO A 105 7.10 -4.51 -1.41
C PRO A 105 5.98 -4.83 -0.39
N TYR A 106 4.73 -4.62 -0.77
CA TYR A 106 3.52 -4.90 -0.01
C TYR A 106 2.45 -5.42 -0.96
N ALA A 107 1.33 -5.94 -0.46
CA ALA A 107 0.28 -6.44 -1.32
C ALA A 107 -0.70 -5.34 -1.76
N LYS A 108 -1.38 -5.57 -2.87
CA LYS A 108 -2.56 -4.83 -3.29
C LYS A 108 -3.70 -5.81 -3.55
N VAL A 109 -4.92 -5.45 -3.17
CA VAL A 109 -6.13 -6.13 -3.61
C VAL A 109 -6.81 -5.25 -4.64
N PHE A 110 -7.07 -5.76 -5.82
CA PHE A 110 -7.65 -4.97 -6.90
C PHE A 110 -8.86 -5.64 -7.56
N ASP A 111 -9.71 -4.81 -8.17
CA ASP A 111 -10.85 -5.28 -8.96
C ASP A 111 -10.42 -5.58 -10.38
N GLU A 112 -10.48 -6.87 -10.78
CA GLU A 112 -10.11 -7.34 -12.13
C GLU A 112 -11.00 -6.75 -13.24
N LYS A 113 -12.19 -6.21 -12.92
CA LYS A 113 -13.06 -5.52 -13.87
C LYS A 113 -12.58 -4.12 -14.23
N THR A 114 -11.54 -3.62 -13.56
CA THR A 114 -11.00 -2.28 -13.77
C THR A 114 -9.57 -2.33 -14.28
N LEU A 115 -9.12 -1.26 -14.90
CA LEU A 115 -7.74 -1.00 -15.28
C LEU A 115 -7.33 0.33 -14.68
N LEU A 116 -6.22 0.36 -13.95
CA LEU A 116 -5.62 1.58 -13.44
C LEU A 116 -4.23 1.73 -14.06
N ILE A 117 -3.97 2.88 -14.66
CA ILE A 117 -2.71 3.21 -15.32
C ILE A 117 -1.94 4.15 -14.41
N GLU A 118 -0.95 3.61 -13.72
CA GLU A 118 0.01 4.40 -12.94
C GLU A 118 1.19 4.79 -13.83
N HIS A 119 1.63 6.03 -13.72
CA HIS A 119 2.82 6.52 -14.45
C HIS A 119 4.13 6.07 -13.76
N VAL A 120 4.24 4.76 -13.53
CA VAL A 120 5.40 4.10 -12.92
C VAL A 120 6.12 3.23 -13.94
N ARG A 121 7.40 3.48 -14.14
CA ARG A 121 8.18 2.72 -15.12
C ARG A 121 8.33 1.26 -14.71
N GLY A 122 8.05 0.38 -15.68
CA GLY A 122 8.27 -1.07 -15.54
C GLY A 122 7.20 -1.78 -14.71
N CYS A 123 6.20 -1.07 -14.18
CA CYS A 123 5.07 -1.67 -13.51
C CYS A 123 4.01 -2.07 -14.52
N LYS A 124 3.44 -3.25 -14.34
CA LYS A 124 2.24 -3.66 -15.06
C LYS A 124 1.04 -2.91 -14.49
N ASN A 125 0.13 -2.52 -15.37
CA ASN A 125 -1.13 -1.91 -14.95
C ASN A 125 -2.07 -2.98 -14.39
N PHE A 126 -2.58 -2.74 -13.19
CA PHE A 126 -3.57 -3.58 -12.52
C PHE A 126 -4.94 -2.87 -12.49
N GLY A 127 -5.86 -3.30 -11.67
CA GLY A 127 -7.14 -2.61 -11.45
C GLY A 127 -7.06 -1.55 -10.35
N VAL A 128 -8.18 -0.86 -10.09
CA VAL A 128 -8.37 -0.05 -8.89
C VAL A 128 -8.15 -0.93 -7.67
N PHE A 129 -7.50 -0.41 -6.62
CA PHE A 129 -6.93 -1.22 -5.55
C PHE A 129 -7.17 -0.66 -4.14
N VAL A 130 -6.91 -1.53 -3.16
CA VAL A 130 -6.68 -1.23 -1.74
C VAL A 130 -5.28 -1.73 -1.41
N ASP A 131 -4.48 -0.90 -0.74
CA ASP A 131 -3.14 -1.24 -0.29
C ASP A 131 -3.15 -2.03 1.02
N VAL A 132 -2.32 -3.08 1.09
CA VAL A 132 -2.25 -4.01 2.22
C VAL A 132 -0.82 -4.07 2.73
N PHE A 133 -0.58 -3.48 3.90
CA PHE A 133 0.76 -3.34 4.47
C PHE A 133 1.04 -4.40 5.55
N PRO A 134 2.17 -5.10 5.48
CA PRO A 134 2.63 -5.94 6.58
C PRO A 134 3.27 -5.11 7.69
N ILE A 135 2.98 -5.45 8.93
CA ILE A 135 3.62 -4.89 10.13
C ILE A 135 4.51 -5.97 10.73
N ASP A 136 5.78 -5.66 10.89
CA ASP A 136 6.81 -6.57 11.35
C ASP A 136 7.33 -6.19 12.73
N ASN A 137 7.72 -7.18 13.55
CA ASN A 137 8.40 -6.94 14.81
C ASN A 137 9.75 -6.25 14.58
N VAL A 138 10.18 -5.38 15.51
CA VAL A 138 11.43 -4.63 15.39
C VAL A 138 12.15 -4.61 16.73
N GLU A 139 13.38 -5.12 16.76
CA GLU A 139 14.25 -5.03 17.93
C GLU A 139 15.05 -3.73 17.94
N ASP A 140 15.21 -3.09 19.12
CA ASP A 140 15.99 -1.87 19.27
C ASP A 140 17.42 -2.02 18.74
N GLN A 141 18.06 -3.14 19.01
CA GLN A 141 19.43 -3.42 18.57
C GLN A 141 19.54 -3.58 17.05
N SER A 142 18.50 -4.13 16.42
CA SER A 142 18.47 -4.35 14.96
C SER A 142 18.08 -3.09 14.19
N MET A 143 17.32 -2.18 14.78
CA MET A 143 16.83 -0.96 14.12
C MET A 143 17.93 -0.13 13.48
N ALA A 144 19.06 0.05 14.20
CA ALA A 144 20.18 0.84 13.70
C ALA A 144 20.78 0.29 12.38
N LYS A 145 20.63 -1.02 12.12
CA LYS A 145 21.14 -1.68 10.91
C LYS A 145 20.04 -1.89 9.86
N THR A 146 18.83 -2.17 10.30
CA THR A 146 17.70 -2.52 9.41
C THR A 146 17.15 -1.30 8.68
N PHE A 147 16.86 -0.20 9.37
CA PHE A 147 16.31 0.99 8.73
C PHE A 147 17.21 1.61 7.66
N PRO A 148 18.54 1.78 7.85
CA PRO A 148 19.41 2.25 6.79
C PRO A 148 19.42 1.32 5.56
N LYS A 149 19.44 -0.01 5.77
CA LYS A 149 19.40 -0.98 4.67
C LYS A 149 18.09 -0.91 3.90
N MET A 150 16.96 -0.86 4.62
CA MET A 150 15.64 -0.69 4.00
C MET A 150 15.57 0.59 3.19
N ARG A 151 16.08 1.71 3.73
CA ARG A 151 16.11 3.00 3.03
C ARG A 151 16.95 2.94 1.75
N VAL A 152 18.09 2.25 1.77
CA VAL A 152 18.90 2.06 0.57
C VAL A 152 18.13 1.27 -0.48
N LEU A 153 17.53 0.12 -0.12
CA LEU A 153 16.75 -0.71 -1.04
C LEU A 153 15.53 0.05 -1.58
N TYR A 154 14.82 0.79 -0.72
CA TYR A 154 13.70 1.64 -1.12
C TYR A 154 14.13 2.71 -2.13
N ASN A 155 15.25 3.40 -1.88
CA ASN A 155 15.79 4.41 -2.81
C ASN A 155 16.21 3.78 -4.14
N MET A 156 16.85 2.60 -4.13
CA MET A 156 17.19 1.86 -5.36
C MET A 156 15.93 1.57 -6.19
N LEU A 157 14.89 1.04 -5.54
CA LEU A 157 13.60 0.76 -6.19
C LEU A 157 12.97 2.03 -6.76
N THR A 158 12.93 3.10 -5.97
CA THR A 158 12.41 4.41 -6.40
C THR A 158 13.15 4.94 -7.62
N MET A 159 14.49 4.94 -7.63
CA MET A 159 15.28 5.41 -8.78
C MET A 159 15.01 4.60 -10.05
N LYS A 160 14.77 3.30 -9.93
CA LYS A 160 14.43 2.44 -11.07
C LYS A 160 13.02 2.72 -11.62
N ARG A 161 12.09 3.17 -10.79
CA ARG A 161 10.67 3.39 -11.10
C ARG A 161 10.35 4.79 -11.62
N LEU A 162 11.16 5.81 -11.23
CA LEU A 162 10.96 7.19 -11.68
C LEU A 162 10.91 7.28 -13.22
N ILE A 163 10.00 8.10 -13.75
CA ILE A 163 9.94 8.43 -15.16
C ILE A 163 10.69 9.73 -15.47
N TRP A 164 10.95 9.96 -16.75
CA TRP A 164 11.43 11.26 -17.23
C TRP A 164 10.29 12.27 -17.15
N GLU A 165 10.52 13.40 -16.51
CA GLU A 165 9.57 14.51 -16.45
C GLU A 165 10.17 15.77 -17.08
N LYS A 166 9.40 16.41 -17.99
CA LYS A 166 9.85 17.62 -18.68
C LYS A 166 10.07 18.81 -17.75
N GLN A 167 9.27 18.91 -16.68
CA GLN A 167 9.36 19.99 -15.69
C GLN A 167 10.52 19.82 -14.71
N ARG A 168 11.11 18.61 -14.62
CA ARG A 168 12.26 18.34 -13.75
C ARG A 168 13.53 18.88 -14.40
N PRO A 169 14.44 19.56 -13.63
CA PRO A 169 15.73 20.01 -14.14
C PRO A 169 16.50 18.91 -14.86
N LEU A 170 17.12 19.23 -16.00
CA LEU A 170 17.80 18.26 -16.87
C LEU A 170 18.82 17.42 -16.10
N TYR A 171 19.64 18.05 -15.22
CA TYR A 171 20.65 17.34 -14.43
C TYR A 171 20.06 16.27 -13.52
N LYS A 172 18.85 16.49 -12.97
CA LYS A 172 18.15 15.49 -12.15
C LYS A 172 17.66 14.32 -13.01
N ASN A 173 17.14 14.59 -14.20
CA ASN A 173 16.75 13.53 -15.12
C ASN A 173 17.96 12.71 -15.59
N LEU A 174 19.10 13.36 -15.87
CA LEU A 174 20.35 12.67 -16.22
C LEU A 174 20.87 11.82 -15.05
N ALA A 175 20.80 12.33 -13.81
CA ALA A 175 21.16 11.57 -12.62
C ALA A 175 20.30 10.31 -12.44
N ILE A 176 18.98 10.37 -12.75
CA ILE A 176 18.10 9.20 -12.76
C ILE A 176 18.54 8.17 -13.81
N ILE A 177 18.90 8.60 -15.00
CA ILE A 177 19.40 7.69 -16.06
C ILE A 177 20.70 7.03 -15.59
N LEU A 178 21.66 7.81 -15.09
CA LEU A 178 22.93 7.28 -14.60
C LEU A 178 22.74 6.31 -13.44
N SER A 179 21.87 6.64 -12.47
CA SER A 179 21.55 5.73 -11.37
C SER A 179 20.95 4.40 -11.86
N ARG A 180 20.14 4.41 -12.92
CA ARG A 180 19.61 3.19 -13.53
C ARG A 180 20.68 2.33 -14.19
N LEU A 181 21.67 2.96 -14.84
CA LEU A 181 22.81 2.22 -15.41
C LEU A 181 23.60 1.51 -14.30
N ILE A 182 23.86 2.19 -13.18
CA ILE A 182 24.53 1.61 -12.01
C ILE A 182 23.68 0.48 -11.40
N LEU A 183 22.35 0.64 -11.39
CA LEU A 183 21.41 -0.33 -10.80
C LEU A 183 20.99 -1.45 -11.77
N LEU A 184 21.56 -1.53 -12.98
CA LEU A 184 21.24 -2.60 -13.95
C LEU A 184 21.41 -4.03 -13.39
N PRO A 185 22.47 -4.35 -12.62
CA PRO A 185 22.65 -5.70 -12.07
C PRO A 185 21.57 -6.13 -11.06
N PHE A 186 20.85 -5.18 -10.49
CA PHE A 186 19.83 -5.44 -9.47
C PHE A 186 18.44 -5.40 -10.09
N SER A 187 17.78 -6.54 -10.25
CA SER A 187 16.38 -6.56 -10.72
C SER A 187 15.43 -5.94 -9.67
N ASN A 188 14.27 -5.44 -10.09
CA ASN A 188 13.25 -4.94 -9.15
C ASN A 188 12.80 -6.05 -8.20
N HIS A 189 12.57 -7.25 -8.73
CA HIS A 189 12.20 -8.42 -7.94
C HIS A 189 13.27 -8.75 -6.87
N TRP A 190 14.56 -8.72 -7.22
CA TRP A 190 15.65 -8.94 -6.26
C TRP A 190 15.61 -7.90 -5.13
N ILE A 191 15.44 -6.60 -5.47
CA ILE A 191 15.39 -5.52 -4.47
C ILE A 191 14.22 -5.76 -3.49
N ILE A 192 13.02 -6.03 -4.02
CA ILE A 192 11.80 -6.24 -3.22
C ILE A 192 11.94 -7.49 -2.36
N SER A 193 12.46 -8.60 -2.92
CA SER A 193 12.72 -9.83 -2.16
C SER A 193 13.70 -9.60 -1.00
N ARG A 194 14.73 -8.75 -1.20
CA ARG A 194 15.65 -8.39 -0.10
C ARG A 194 14.98 -7.51 0.96
N MET A 195 14.08 -6.61 0.57
CA MET A 195 13.27 -5.84 1.53
C MET A 195 12.38 -6.78 2.36
N GLU A 196 11.67 -7.70 1.72
CA GLU A 196 10.82 -8.66 2.42
C GLU A 196 11.61 -9.58 3.35
N GLN A 197 12.76 -10.12 2.91
CA GLN A 197 13.63 -10.95 3.73
C GLN A 197 14.14 -10.20 4.98
N LEU A 198 14.49 -8.90 4.84
CA LEU A 198 14.90 -8.09 5.97
C LEU A 198 13.74 -7.86 6.95
N ALA A 199 12.54 -7.62 6.45
CA ALA A 199 11.34 -7.42 7.24
C ALA A 199 10.96 -8.71 7.99
N LYS A 200 10.87 -9.85 7.29
CA LYS A 200 10.55 -11.15 7.90
C LYS A 200 11.57 -11.58 8.95
N LYS A 201 12.86 -11.32 8.71
CA LYS A 201 13.89 -11.62 9.72
C LYS A 201 13.69 -10.85 11.03
N CYS A 202 13.14 -9.64 10.97
CA CYS A 202 12.77 -8.89 12.17
C CYS A 202 11.53 -9.50 12.84
N SER A 203 10.57 -10.00 12.05
CA SER A 203 9.31 -10.58 12.56
C SER A 203 9.49 -11.85 13.38
N ASP A 204 10.58 -12.59 13.21
CA ASP A 204 10.89 -13.81 13.97
C ASP A 204 11.24 -13.52 15.43
N SER A 205 11.50 -12.26 15.78
CA SER A 205 11.87 -11.83 17.14
C SER A 205 10.63 -11.49 17.95
N LYS A 206 10.57 -11.95 19.21
CA LYS A 206 9.58 -11.43 20.18
C LYS A 206 10.06 -10.11 20.73
N THR A 207 9.42 -9.02 20.32
CA THR A 207 9.78 -7.67 20.74
C THR A 207 8.55 -6.91 21.21
N ASP A 208 8.76 -5.82 21.91
CA ASP A 208 7.71 -4.90 22.35
C ASP A 208 7.40 -3.81 21.31
N LYS A 209 8.02 -3.87 20.11
CA LYS A 209 7.87 -2.89 19.03
C LYS A 209 7.57 -3.54 17.70
N MET A 210 6.75 -2.86 16.91
CA MET A 210 6.40 -3.22 15.53
C MET A 210 6.51 -2.01 14.62
N ALA A 211 6.69 -2.25 13.32
CA ALA A 211 6.73 -1.20 12.30
C ALA A 211 6.35 -1.73 10.92
N CYS A 212 5.79 -0.86 10.06
CA CYS A 212 5.77 -1.10 8.63
C CYS A 212 7.16 -0.84 8.04
N LEU A 213 7.97 -1.88 7.85
CA LEU A 213 9.35 -1.74 7.38
C LEU A 213 9.46 -1.48 5.88
N VAL A 214 8.44 -1.85 5.12
CA VAL A 214 8.45 -1.79 3.65
C VAL A 214 7.97 -0.45 3.09
N TRP A 215 7.46 0.44 3.94
CA TRP A 215 7.02 1.78 3.55
C TRP A 215 8.05 2.87 3.92
N GLY A 216 7.91 4.05 3.32
CA GLY A 216 8.95 5.10 3.31
C GLY A 216 9.07 5.95 4.58
N TYR A 217 8.19 5.84 5.58
CA TYR A 217 8.23 6.69 6.79
C TYR A 217 9.36 6.33 7.77
N GLY A 218 9.96 5.15 7.62
CA GLY A 218 11.11 4.74 8.41
C GLY A 218 10.81 4.61 9.90
N ARG A 219 11.64 5.24 10.75
CA ARG A 219 11.50 5.11 12.21
C ARG A 219 10.21 5.67 12.79
N ARG A 220 9.47 6.50 12.06
CA ARG A 220 8.16 7.01 12.50
C ARG A 220 7.11 5.90 12.55
N GLU A 221 7.32 4.80 11.80
CA GLU A 221 6.44 3.63 11.82
C GLU A 221 6.56 2.78 13.09
N VAL A 222 7.59 3.02 13.92
CA VAL A 222 7.83 2.19 15.10
C VAL A 222 6.80 2.53 16.19
N VAL A 223 6.00 1.53 16.53
CA VAL A 223 4.95 1.62 17.54
C VAL A 223 5.06 0.44 18.52
N PRO A 224 4.52 0.56 19.74
CA PRO A 224 4.47 -0.55 20.69
C PRO A 224 3.61 -1.70 20.14
N THR A 225 4.05 -2.95 20.34
CA THR A 225 3.33 -4.16 19.89
C THR A 225 1.92 -4.26 20.46
N TYR A 226 1.69 -3.79 21.71
CA TYR A 226 0.39 -3.90 22.38
C TYR A 226 -0.74 -3.18 21.62
N ILE A 227 -0.45 -2.18 20.80
CA ILE A 227 -1.50 -1.46 20.06
C ILE A 227 -2.22 -2.35 19.04
N HIS A 228 -1.57 -3.46 18.62
CA HIS A 228 -2.14 -4.45 17.71
C HIS A 228 -2.85 -5.61 18.43
N SER A 229 -2.96 -5.60 19.77
CA SER A 229 -3.60 -6.69 20.53
C SER A 229 -5.12 -6.62 20.52
N GLU A 230 -5.69 -5.42 20.49
CA GLU A 230 -7.13 -5.21 20.53
C GLU A 230 -7.61 -4.41 19.31
N HIS A 231 -8.76 -4.82 18.79
CA HIS A 231 -9.39 -4.19 17.64
C HIS A 231 -10.81 -3.74 17.97
N ILE A 232 -11.22 -2.66 17.33
CA ILE A 232 -12.57 -2.09 17.36
C ILE A 232 -13.08 -1.92 15.94
N TYR A 233 -14.36 -1.58 15.79
CA TYR A 233 -14.92 -1.16 14.51
C TYR A 233 -15.14 0.34 14.51
N LEU A 234 -14.66 1.02 13.48
CA LEU A 234 -14.84 2.45 13.27
C LEU A 234 -15.68 2.72 12.03
N PRO A 235 -16.58 3.72 12.09
CA PRO A 235 -17.35 4.13 10.94
C PRO A 235 -16.45 4.71 9.84
N PHE A 236 -16.64 4.24 8.61
CA PHE A 236 -16.00 4.77 7.42
C PHE A 236 -17.00 4.71 6.26
N GLU A 237 -17.41 5.87 5.76
CA GLU A 237 -18.53 6.04 4.83
C GLU A 237 -19.83 5.43 5.40
N ASN A 238 -20.43 4.50 4.70
CA ASN A 238 -21.70 3.87 5.08
C ASN A 238 -21.55 2.52 5.83
N ARG A 239 -20.33 2.18 6.26
CA ARG A 239 -20.01 0.91 6.94
C ARG A 239 -19.04 1.12 8.10
N GLU A 240 -18.81 0.04 8.84
CA GLU A 240 -17.80 -0.03 9.89
C GLU A 240 -16.71 -1.03 9.53
N TYR A 241 -15.46 -0.64 9.73
CA TYR A 241 -14.30 -1.46 9.42
C TYR A 241 -13.41 -1.61 10.65
N MET A 242 -12.67 -2.73 10.67
CA MET A 242 -11.78 -3.06 11.78
C MET A 242 -10.61 -2.08 11.84
N ALA A 243 -10.30 -1.62 13.05
CA ALA A 243 -9.18 -0.75 13.37
C ALA A 243 -8.54 -1.19 14.68
N ILE A 244 -7.24 -0.92 14.85
CA ILE A 244 -6.59 -1.07 16.16
C ILE A 244 -7.29 -0.15 17.17
N LYS A 245 -7.52 -0.64 18.40
CA LYS A 245 -8.19 0.14 19.46
C LYS A 245 -7.37 1.38 19.85
N GLU A 246 -6.06 1.21 19.94
CA GLU A 246 -5.11 2.27 20.31
C GLU A 246 -4.68 3.12 19.10
N TYR A 247 -5.60 3.39 18.15
CA TYR A 247 -5.33 4.19 16.96
C TYR A 247 -4.75 5.59 17.26
N GLY A 248 -5.09 6.16 18.42
CA GLY A 248 -4.54 7.45 18.84
C GLY A 248 -3.02 7.43 19.01
N VAL A 249 -2.47 6.34 19.59
CA VAL A 249 -1.02 6.15 19.73
C VAL A 249 -0.36 6.02 18.34
N TYR A 250 -0.91 5.19 17.48
CA TYR A 250 -0.42 5.00 16.11
C TYR A 250 -0.42 6.31 15.32
N LEU A 251 -1.57 6.98 15.24
CA LEU A 251 -1.73 8.20 14.45
C LEU A 251 -0.87 9.36 14.98
N SER A 252 -0.76 9.51 16.31
CA SER A 252 0.10 10.53 16.89
C SER A 252 1.57 10.28 16.63
N THR A 253 2.01 9.02 16.63
CA THR A 253 3.39 8.65 16.34
C THR A 253 3.77 8.96 14.89
N LEU A 254 2.89 8.66 13.92
CA LEU A 254 3.15 8.87 12.50
C LEU A 254 2.97 10.34 12.07
N PHE A 255 1.90 10.97 12.52
CA PHE A 255 1.40 12.24 11.98
C PHE A 255 1.39 13.40 12.98
N GLY A 256 1.73 13.15 14.27
CA GLY A 256 1.66 14.15 15.33
C GLY A 256 0.21 14.53 15.64
N ASP A 257 -0.15 15.80 15.57
CA ASP A 257 -1.54 16.27 15.74
C ASP A 257 -2.37 15.97 14.48
N TYR A 258 -2.78 14.70 14.34
CA TYR A 258 -3.56 14.21 13.19
C TYR A 258 -4.99 14.76 13.14
N MET A 259 -5.50 15.34 14.22
CA MET A 259 -6.81 16.00 14.23
C MET A 259 -6.77 17.38 13.57
N LYS A 260 -5.59 18.01 13.52
CA LYS A 260 -5.40 19.29 12.85
C LYS A 260 -5.37 19.12 11.34
N LEU A 261 -6.18 19.91 10.64
CA LEU A 261 -6.17 19.93 9.18
C LEU A 261 -4.84 20.51 8.67
N PRO A 262 -4.23 19.93 7.63
CA PRO A 262 -3.08 20.55 6.99
C PRO A 262 -3.48 21.89 6.33
N PRO A 263 -2.51 22.79 6.07
CA PRO A 263 -2.77 24.00 5.29
C PRO A 263 -3.44 23.70 3.94
N LYS A 264 -4.25 24.61 3.44
CA LYS A 264 -5.06 24.40 2.21
C LYS A 264 -4.23 24.05 0.98
N ASP A 265 -3.01 24.59 0.86
CA ASP A 265 -2.06 24.30 -0.21
C ASP A 265 -1.51 22.85 -0.16
N LYS A 266 -1.66 22.17 0.99
CA LYS A 266 -1.31 20.75 1.18
C LYS A 266 -2.51 19.80 1.11
N GLN A 267 -3.71 20.32 0.92
CA GLN A 267 -4.94 19.56 0.75
C GLN A 267 -5.12 19.20 -0.74
N VAL A 268 -4.21 18.37 -1.27
CA VAL A 268 -4.17 17.99 -2.68
C VAL A 268 -4.06 16.48 -2.79
N THR A 269 -4.65 15.93 -3.84
CA THR A 269 -4.51 14.53 -4.22
C THR A 269 -3.06 14.24 -4.60
N HIS A 270 -2.54 13.10 -4.17
CA HIS A 270 -1.14 12.73 -4.36
C HIS A 270 -0.91 11.72 -5.48
N HIS A 271 -1.97 11.17 -6.06
CA HIS A 271 -1.87 10.16 -7.11
C HIS A 271 -2.22 10.75 -8.47
N ASP A 272 -1.38 10.45 -9.45
CA ASP A 272 -1.59 10.75 -10.87
C ASP A 272 -1.78 9.43 -11.62
N PHE A 273 -3.05 9.03 -11.78
CA PHE A 273 -3.42 7.82 -12.49
C PHE A 273 -4.70 8.03 -13.32
N GLU A 274 -4.87 7.17 -14.31
CA GLU A 274 -6.11 7.06 -15.06
C GLU A 274 -6.75 5.70 -14.79
N ALA A 275 -8.06 5.68 -14.57
CA ALA A 275 -8.81 4.45 -14.29
C ALA A 275 -9.90 4.22 -15.34
N TYR A 276 -10.15 2.93 -15.65
CA TYR A 276 -11.09 2.49 -16.68
C TYR A 276 -11.82 1.24 -16.26
N TRP A 277 -13.06 1.06 -16.74
CA TRP A 277 -13.75 -0.22 -16.71
C TRP A 277 -13.27 -1.10 -17.87
N LYS A 278 -12.96 -2.35 -17.58
CA LYS A 278 -12.79 -3.39 -18.60
C LYS A 278 -14.16 -3.95 -18.96
N ASP A 279 -14.40 -4.13 -20.23
CA ASP A 279 -15.60 -4.78 -20.76
C ASP A 279 -15.69 -6.25 -20.33
#